data_0debaf2e3ad7ac25d5763af505df0285
#
_entry.id   0debaf2e3ad7ac25d5763af505df0285
#
_cell.length_a   1.000
_cell.length_b   1.000
_cell.length_c   1.000
_cell.angle_alpha   90.00
_cell.angle_beta   90.00
_cell.angle_gamma   90.00
#
_symmetry.space_group_name_H-M   'P 1'
#
loop_
_entity.id
_entity.type
_entity.pdbx_description
1 polymer ?
#
loop_
_entity_poly.entity_id
_entity_poly.type
_entity_poly.pdbx_seq_one_letter_code
_entity_poly.pdbx_strand_id
1 'polypeptide(L)'
;VCAPTRAGLLTGRYHLRTGTHGVTRGRENMRGSEDTLAELLGHVGYRTGCFGKWHNGAHWPNPPNGQGFDEFVGFCAGHWNNYFSTALEHNGKPIPSDGFIADVFTDRAIDFMTRSDDAPFFCYVPYNTPHSPWQVPDSYWNRHVDADLPIEARCAYAMCENIDDNVGRLLDALKENGLEENTIVIFLTDNGPNSNRYNGDMKGRKGSVNEGGSRVPCFIRFPGVIKPGTEIDRITANLDLVPTLLQLCDVPTPAAIDGDGRDLTPLLTGQVAGEDWADRSLMVFQGRGEEGAVRTQKWRAVQGKPGVWTLYDMEVDPSETSNVAKQHPEVLKRLRGEYEAFLKEVDAGNMQPLPIQIGHDEWPTVKLPAHEADLTPTPPDGLSYVGRSGWANDWLTNWSSPDAFASWPIQVVQPGNYAVSIRWSDNHMSLLPYASFVDGWS
;
A
#
# COMPACT_ATOMS: atom_id res chain seq x y z
N VAL A 1 -2.55 -7.00 0.06
CA VAL A 1 -1.25 -6.70 0.72
C VAL A 1 -0.81 -5.27 0.39
N CYS A 2 0.15 -4.72 1.14
CA CYS A 2 0.54 -3.30 1.22
C CYS A 2 0.53 -2.52 -0.11
N ALA A 3 1.51 -2.70 -1.00
CA ALA A 3 1.65 -1.91 -2.21
C ALA A 3 0.41 -2.00 -3.13
N PRO A 4 -0.13 -3.19 -3.43
CA PRO A 4 -1.37 -3.34 -4.18
C PRO A 4 -2.56 -2.56 -3.59
N THR A 5 -2.77 -2.64 -2.28
CA THR A 5 -3.87 -1.92 -1.64
C THR A 5 -3.67 -0.39 -1.71
N ARG A 6 -2.43 0.08 -1.50
CA ARG A 6 -2.10 1.51 -1.54
C ARG A 6 -2.26 2.08 -2.94
N ALA A 7 -1.80 1.36 -3.97
CA ALA A 7 -2.04 1.75 -5.36
C ALA A 7 -3.54 1.89 -5.65
N GLY A 8 -4.35 0.88 -5.28
CA GLY A 8 -5.79 0.94 -5.48
C GLY A 8 -6.48 2.05 -4.68
N LEU A 9 -6.05 2.29 -3.43
CA LEU A 9 -6.56 3.37 -2.58
C LEU A 9 -6.37 4.75 -3.21
N LEU A 10 -5.19 4.99 -3.79
CA LEU A 10 -4.82 6.29 -4.31
C LEU A 10 -5.32 6.56 -5.74
N THR A 11 -5.62 5.50 -6.52
CA THR A 11 -6.02 5.64 -7.94
C THR A 11 -7.49 5.31 -8.20
N GLY A 12 -8.18 4.63 -7.27
CA GLY A 12 -9.53 4.11 -7.51
C GLY A 12 -9.58 2.95 -8.51
N ARG A 13 -8.41 2.33 -8.83
CA ARG A 13 -8.27 1.27 -9.82
C ARG A 13 -7.71 0.00 -9.20
N TYR A 14 -8.06 -1.15 -9.73
CA TYR A 14 -7.37 -2.38 -9.32
C TYR A 14 -5.87 -2.28 -9.57
N HIS A 15 -5.09 -2.67 -8.59
CA HIS A 15 -3.63 -2.55 -8.60
C HIS A 15 -2.95 -3.16 -9.84
N LEU A 16 -3.52 -4.20 -10.45
CA LEU A 16 -3.00 -4.77 -11.69
C LEU A 16 -3.09 -3.77 -12.85
N ARG A 17 -4.12 -2.91 -12.90
CA ARG A 17 -4.21 -1.83 -13.89
C ARG A 17 -3.10 -0.80 -13.71
N THR A 18 -2.66 -0.56 -12.49
CA THR A 18 -1.61 0.43 -12.18
C THR A 18 -0.18 -0.10 -12.37
N GLY A 19 -0.02 -1.36 -12.75
CA GLY A 19 1.28 -2.02 -12.89
C GLY A 19 1.78 -2.68 -11.60
N THR A 20 1.16 -2.40 -10.45
CA THR A 20 1.55 -2.97 -9.16
C THR A 20 1.04 -4.41 -9.05
N HIS A 21 1.95 -5.39 -8.91
CA HIS A 21 1.58 -6.81 -8.84
C HIS A 21 2.36 -7.59 -7.77
N GLY A 22 2.98 -6.88 -6.83
CA GLY A 22 3.73 -7.46 -5.72
C GLY A 22 4.12 -6.44 -4.67
N VAL A 23 5.08 -6.78 -3.82
CA VAL A 23 5.48 -5.99 -2.65
C VAL A 23 7.00 -5.77 -2.56
N THR A 24 7.76 -6.27 -3.53
CA THR A 24 9.23 -6.14 -3.59
C THR A 24 9.73 -6.45 -5.00
N ARG A 25 10.99 -6.14 -5.29
CA ARG A 25 11.67 -6.39 -6.57
C ARG A 25 11.06 -5.61 -7.73
N GLY A 26 10.71 -4.34 -7.51
CA GLY A 26 10.10 -3.48 -8.51
C GLY A 26 8.63 -3.79 -8.83
N ARG A 27 8.06 -4.89 -8.29
CA ARG A 27 6.64 -5.25 -8.51
C ARG A 27 5.66 -4.40 -7.68
N GLU A 28 6.17 -3.70 -6.69
CA GLU A 28 5.46 -2.72 -5.87
C GLU A 28 5.24 -1.39 -6.59
N ASN A 29 5.99 -1.12 -7.63
CA ASN A 29 5.95 0.16 -8.32
C ASN A 29 4.60 0.38 -9.00
N MET A 30 4.03 1.55 -8.81
CA MET A 30 2.87 2.06 -9.52
C MET A 30 3.35 2.89 -10.73
N ARG A 31 2.67 2.82 -11.85
CA ARG A 31 3.04 3.62 -13.03
C ARG A 31 2.94 5.11 -12.69
N GLY A 32 3.93 5.88 -13.10
CA GLY A 32 3.91 7.33 -12.96
C GLY A 32 2.89 8.06 -13.85
N SER A 33 2.17 7.32 -14.69
CA SER A 33 1.08 7.84 -15.53
C SER A 33 -0.31 7.62 -14.92
N GLU A 34 -0.39 7.05 -13.72
CA GLU A 34 -1.67 6.94 -13.02
C GLU A 34 -2.02 8.29 -12.38
N ASP A 35 -3.27 8.70 -12.49
CA ASP A 35 -3.79 9.85 -11.75
C ASP A 35 -4.10 9.43 -10.32
N THR A 36 -3.40 9.98 -9.36
CA THR A 36 -3.64 9.73 -7.93
C THR A 36 -4.64 10.73 -7.34
N LEU A 37 -5.27 10.37 -6.24
CA LEU A 37 -6.12 11.28 -5.48
C LEU A 37 -5.38 12.57 -5.07
N ALA A 38 -4.07 12.48 -4.80
CA ALA A 38 -3.26 13.64 -4.47
C ALA A 38 -3.11 14.60 -5.66
N GLU A 39 -2.86 14.08 -6.86
CA GLU A 39 -2.80 14.88 -8.09
C GLU A 39 -4.14 15.53 -8.39
N LEU A 40 -5.23 14.76 -8.30
CA LEU A 40 -6.59 15.25 -8.57
C LEU A 40 -7.00 16.38 -7.64
N LEU A 41 -6.73 16.25 -6.35
CA LEU A 41 -7.01 17.29 -5.36
C LEU A 41 -6.05 18.47 -5.48
N GLY A 42 -4.76 18.21 -5.76
CA GLY A 42 -3.76 19.26 -6.00
C GLY A 42 -4.12 20.16 -7.19
N HIS A 43 -4.64 19.59 -8.27
CA HIS A 43 -5.09 20.35 -9.44
C HIS A 43 -6.22 21.36 -9.16
N VAL A 44 -6.98 21.14 -8.09
CA VAL A 44 -8.06 22.05 -7.66
C VAL A 44 -7.66 22.89 -6.43
N GLY A 45 -6.37 22.93 -6.09
CA GLY A 45 -5.82 23.83 -5.09
C GLY A 45 -5.72 23.27 -3.67
N TYR A 46 -5.87 21.96 -3.48
CA TYR A 46 -5.54 21.35 -2.19
C TYR A 46 -4.03 21.30 -1.98
N ARG A 47 -3.57 21.59 -0.77
CA ARG A 47 -2.24 21.18 -0.31
C ARG A 47 -2.26 19.69 -0.06
N THR A 48 -1.21 18.99 -0.46
CA THR A 48 -1.16 17.53 -0.38
C THR A 48 0.04 17.07 0.43
N GLY A 49 -0.19 16.26 1.48
CA GLY A 49 0.84 15.76 2.37
C GLY A 49 0.76 14.26 2.60
N CYS A 50 1.92 13.58 2.60
CA CYS A 50 2.05 12.16 2.89
C CYS A 50 3.06 11.96 4.02
N PHE A 51 2.61 11.38 5.15
CA PHE A 51 3.43 11.21 6.36
C PHE A 51 3.46 9.76 6.80
N GLY A 52 4.47 8.99 6.35
CA GLY A 52 4.57 7.58 6.66
C GLY A 52 5.19 6.70 5.57
N LYS A 53 4.70 5.46 5.51
CA LYS A 53 5.12 4.45 4.55
C LYS A 53 4.46 4.66 3.20
N TRP A 54 5.24 4.82 2.12
CA TRP A 54 4.73 4.92 0.76
C TRP A 54 4.45 3.56 0.11
N HIS A 55 5.47 2.84 -0.25
CA HIS A 55 5.46 1.49 -0.82
C HIS A 55 4.89 1.36 -2.25
N ASN A 56 4.91 2.41 -3.06
CA ASN A 56 4.50 2.35 -4.47
C ASN A 56 5.57 2.84 -5.44
N GLY A 57 6.84 2.74 -5.03
CA GLY A 57 8.01 3.08 -5.82
C GLY A 57 8.90 4.13 -5.17
N ALA A 58 10.21 3.95 -5.32
CA ALA A 58 11.22 4.83 -4.73
C ALA A 58 11.98 5.64 -5.78
N HIS A 59 11.70 5.42 -7.05
CA HIS A 59 12.39 6.03 -8.19
C HIS A 59 11.43 6.97 -8.92
N TRP A 60 11.91 8.15 -9.28
CA TRP A 60 11.09 9.10 -10.02
C TRP A 60 10.54 8.47 -11.31
N PRO A 61 9.26 8.70 -11.67
CA PRO A 61 8.27 9.59 -11.02
C PRO A 61 7.41 8.92 -9.92
N ASN A 62 7.79 7.75 -9.42
CA ASN A 62 6.97 6.95 -8.50
C ASN A 62 6.99 7.37 -7.02
N PRO A 63 7.97 8.16 -6.46
CA PRO A 63 7.88 8.64 -5.08
C PRO A 63 6.66 9.55 -4.86
N PRO A 64 6.24 9.78 -3.60
CA PRO A 64 5.07 10.63 -3.31
C PRO A 64 5.09 11.99 -4.01
N ASN A 65 6.25 12.65 -4.06
CA ASN A 65 6.39 13.95 -4.73
C ASN A 65 6.20 13.89 -6.25
N GLY A 66 6.46 12.74 -6.88
CA GLY A 66 6.16 12.50 -8.30
C GLY A 66 4.74 11.97 -8.53
N GLN A 67 3.97 11.77 -7.46
CA GLN A 67 2.60 11.26 -7.47
C GLN A 67 1.64 12.24 -6.76
N GLY A 68 1.93 13.55 -6.88
CA GLY A 68 1.02 14.63 -6.48
C GLY A 68 1.08 15.08 -5.03
N PHE A 69 2.02 14.60 -4.23
CA PHE A 69 2.20 15.09 -2.86
C PHE A 69 3.22 16.24 -2.81
N ASP A 70 2.80 17.42 -2.34
CA ASP A 70 3.66 18.59 -2.14
C ASP A 70 4.71 18.35 -1.04
N GLU A 71 4.28 17.63 0.01
CA GLU A 71 5.13 17.30 1.15
C GLU A 71 5.09 15.82 1.47
N PHE A 72 6.27 15.24 1.63
CA PHE A 72 6.45 13.86 2.05
C PHE A 72 7.47 13.78 3.20
N VAL A 73 7.07 13.18 4.31
CA VAL A 73 7.99 12.75 5.37
C VAL A 73 7.74 11.28 5.68
N GLY A 74 8.73 10.43 5.42
CA GLY A 74 8.54 9.00 5.60
C GLY A 74 9.62 8.15 4.98
N PHE A 75 9.22 7.02 4.39
CA PHE A 75 10.10 6.15 3.62
C PHE A 75 9.33 5.49 2.46
N CYS A 76 10.00 5.37 1.31
CA CYS A 76 9.38 4.77 0.11
C CYS A 76 9.36 3.26 0.12
N ALA A 77 10.22 2.61 0.88
CA ALA A 77 10.35 1.15 0.95
C ALA A 77 9.13 0.44 1.58
N GLY A 78 8.97 -0.83 1.27
CA GLY A 78 7.88 -1.65 1.84
C GLY A 78 8.13 -2.13 3.27
N HIS A 79 9.35 -2.02 3.76
CA HIS A 79 9.79 -2.43 5.09
C HIS A 79 10.79 -1.42 5.66
N TRP A 80 10.80 -1.26 6.99
CA TRP A 80 11.76 -0.43 7.70
C TRP A 80 12.29 -1.17 8.92
N ASN A 81 13.59 -1.13 9.14
CA ASN A 81 14.25 -2.03 10.10
C ASN A 81 14.26 -1.52 11.54
N ASN A 82 14.06 -0.21 11.73
CA ASN A 82 14.09 0.41 13.05
C ASN A 82 12.99 1.47 13.16
N TYR A 83 12.24 1.44 14.27
CA TYR A 83 11.12 2.36 14.52
C TYR A 83 11.43 3.45 15.55
N PHE A 84 12.65 3.47 16.10
CA PHE A 84 13.08 4.50 17.04
C PHE A 84 14.22 5.33 16.48
N SER A 85 14.08 6.66 16.52
CA SER A 85 15.10 7.64 16.13
C SER A 85 15.82 7.25 14.83
N THR A 86 15.02 6.93 13.82
CA THR A 86 15.49 6.35 12.56
C THR A 86 15.70 7.41 11.49
N ALA A 87 16.50 7.11 10.48
CA ALA A 87 16.58 7.95 9.29
C ALA A 87 15.30 7.85 8.47
N LEU A 88 14.70 8.98 8.15
CA LEU A 88 13.57 9.13 7.25
C LEU A 88 13.99 9.98 6.05
N GLU A 89 13.06 10.29 5.17
CA GLU A 89 13.26 11.26 4.08
C GLU A 89 12.19 12.34 4.14
N HIS A 90 12.58 13.56 3.77
CA HIS A 90 11.69 14.69 3.54
C HIS A 90 11.90 15.14 2.09
N ASN A 91 10.90 14.93 1.25
CA ASN A 91 10.94 15.24 -0.18
C ASN A 91 12.23 14.74 -0.84
N GLY A 92 12.52 13.44 -0.68
CA GLY A 92 13.69 12.75 -1.25
C GLY A 92 15.02 13.02 -0.55
N LYS A 93 15.09 13.90 0.46
CA LYS A 93 16.30 14.19 1.22
C LYS A 93 16.28 13.45 2.55
N PRO A 94 17.36 12.72 2.90
CA PRO A 94 17.46 12.06 4.20
C PRO A 94 17.41 13.06 5.36
N ILE A 95 16.61 12.76 6.36
CA ILE A 95 16.51 13.50 7.62
C ILE A 95 16.62 12.55 8.81
N PRO A 96 17.21 12.98 9.93
CA PRO A 96 17.09 12.26 11.19
C PRO A 96 15.67 12.42 11.74
N SER A 97 15.24 11.43 12.54
CA SER A 97 14.05 11.58 13.38
C SER A 97 14.39 11.27 14.83
N ASP A 98 13.60 11.77 15.75
CA ASP A 98 13.70 11.47 17.17
C ASP A 98 12.38 10.88 17.66
N GLY A 99 12.46 9.88 18.56
CA GLY A 99 11.30 9.20 19.10
C GLY A 99 10.79 8.01 18.27
N PHE A 100 9.55 7.62 18.54
CA PHE A 100 8.90 6.49 17.87
C PHE A 100 8.29 6.93 16.54
N ILE A 101 8.49 6.13 15.52
CA ILE A 101 8.20 6.50 14.11
C ILE A 101 6.75 6.92 13.87
N ALA A 102 5.76 6.27 14.51
CA ALA A 102 4.36 6.63 14.34
C ALA A 102 4.05 8.00 14.97
N ASP A 103 4.67 8.32 16.11
CA ASP A 103 4.52 9.61 16.76
C ASP A 103 5.13 10.72 15.89
N VAL A 104 6.29 10.47 15.28
CA VAL A 104 6.93 11.41 14.32
C VAL A 104 6.03 11.69 13.14
N PHE A 105 5.39 10.67 12.56
CA PHE A 105 4.46 10.88 11.44
C PHE A 105 3.24 11.70 11.85
N THR A 106 2.73 11.45 13.04
CA THR A 106 1.61 12.22 13.61
C THR A 106 1.97 13.69 13.81
N ASP A 107 3.15 13.96 14.39
CA ASP A 107 3.64 15.34 14.58
C ASP A 107 3.70 16.10 13.24
N ARG A 108 4.26 15.45 12.21
CA ARG A 108 4.36 16.04 10.87
C ARG A 108 3.00 16.26 10.21
N ALA A 109 2.06 15.34 10.40
CA ALA A 109 0.70 15.48 9.92
C ALA A 109 -0.03 16.64 10.61
N ILE A 110 0.11 16.77 11.93
CA ILE A 110 -0.46 17.88 12.69
C ILE A 110 0.13 19.22 12.21
N ASP A 111 1.46 19.32 12.12
CA ASP A 111 2.14 20.50 11.61
C ASP A 111 1.64 20.89 10.20
N PHE A 112 1.39 19.91 9.35
CA PHE A 112 0.86 20.13 8.00
C PHE A 112 -0.58 20.61 8.01
N MET A 113 -1.48 19.94 8.75
CA MET A 113 -2.91 20.26 8.77
C MET A 113 -3.20 21.63 9.40
N THR A 114 -2.41 22.03 10.40
CA THR A 114 -2.67 23.24 11.21
C THR A 114 -1.95 24.48 10.71
N ARG A 115 -1.36 24.44 9.51
CA ARG A 115 -0.76 25.64 8.89
C ARG A 115 -1.81 26.72 8.67
N SER A 116 -1.44 27.95 9.00
CA SER A 116 -2.29 29.14 8.84
C SER A 116 -2.32 29.61 7.38
N ASP A 117 -2.92 28.84 6.50
CA ASP A 117 -3.28 29.24 5.14
C ASP A 117 -4.73 28.82 4.85
N ASP A 118 -5.34 29.46 3.85
CA ASP A 118 -6.75 29.24 3.51
C ASP A 118 -6.97 28.06 2.54
N ALA A 119 -5.91 27.38 2.11
CA ALA A 119 -6.02 26.28 1.17
C ALA A 119 -6.55 25.01 1.86
N PRO A 120 -7.50 24.29 1.26
CA PRO A 120 -7.89 22.97 1.75
C PRO A 120 -6.70 22.01 1.70
N PHE A 121 -6.75 20.91 2.47
CA PHE A 121 -5.67 19.95 2.50
C PHE A 121 -6.15 18.51 2.29
N PHE A 122 -5.29 17.71 1.69
CA PHE A 122 -5.32 16.26 1.69
C PHE A 122 -4.12 15.73 2.47
N CYS A 123 -4.37 15.17 3.64
CA CYS A 123 -3.34 14.63 4.53
C CYS A 123 -3.46 13.11 4.59
N TYR A 124 -2.51 12.41 3.98
CA TYR A 124 -2.40 10.95 4.01
C TYR A 124 -1.36 10.52 5.05
N VAL A 125 -1.81 9.78 6.07
CA VAL A 125 -0.95 9.31 7.17
C VAL A 125 -0.85 7.79 7.16
N PRO A 126 -0.06 7.20 6.25
CA PRO A 126 0.06 5.76 6.12
C PRO A 126 1.03 5.19 7.14
N TYR A 127 0.57 4.98 8.37
CA TYR A 127 1.37 4.35 9.42
C TYR A 127 1.96 3.02 8.95
N ASN A 128 3.20 2.75 9.35
CA ASN A 128 3.86 1.48 9.08
C ASN A 128 3.61 0.43 10.18
N THR A 129 3.19 0.83 11.36
CA THR A 129 2.75 -0.04 12.45
C THR A 129 1.32 -0.54 12.18
N PRO A 130 0.95 -1.73 12.65
CA PRO A 130 1.69 -2.71 13.46
C PRO A 130 2.47 -3.74 12.62
N HIS A 131 3.19 -3.33 11.59
CA HIS A 131 4.08 -4.20 10.81
C HIS A 131 5.34 -4.57 11.61
N SER A 132 5.97 -5.71 11.29
CA SER A 132 7.32 -6.03 11.81
C SER A 132 8.37 -5.01 11.31
N PRO A 133 9.45 -4.76 12.07
CA PRO A 133 9.84 -5.39 13.33
C PRO A 133 8.88 -5.07 14.48
N TRP A 134 8.79 -6.00 15.44
CA TRP A 134 7.92 -5.86 16.60
C TRP A 134 8.60 -4.93 17.62
N GLN A 135 8.39 -3.62 17.45
CA GLN A 135 8.98 -2.56 18.26
C GLN A 135 7.88 -1.58 18.66
N VAL A 136 7.83 -1.24 19.95
CA VAL A 136 6.86 -0.30 20.50
C VAL A 136 7.45 0.33 21.76
N PRO A 137 7.10 1.57 22.15
CA PRO A 137 7.55 2.16 23.40
C PRO A 137 7.12 1.35 24.63
N ASP A 138 7.96 1.29 25.65
CA ASP A 138 7.72 0.52 26.88
C ASP A 138 6.41 0.90 27.57
N SER A 139 5.98 2.16 27.45
CA SER A 139 4.71 2.63 28.02
C SER A 139 3.48 1.88 27.47
N TYR A 140 3.55 1.44 26.21
CA TYR A 140 2.50 0.61 25.58
C TYR A 140 2.73 -0.87 25.82
N TRP A 141 3.99 -1.33 25.67
CA TRP A 141 4.35 -2.72 25.93
C TRP A 141 3.93 -3.19 27.31
N ASN A 142 4.19 -2.38 28.35
CA ASN A 142 3.89 -2.72 29.74
C ASN A 142 2.40 -2.92 30.04
N ARG A 143 1.51 -2.40 29.18
CA ARG A 143 0.05 -2.65 29.30
C ARG A 143 -0.33 -4.08 28.92
N HIS A 144 0.52 -4.79 28.17
CA HIS A 144 0.26 -6.13 27.62
C HIS A 144 1.19 -7.21 28.13
N VAL A 145 2.10 -6.90 29.06
CA VAL A 145 3.16 -7.83 29.52
C VAL A 145 2.58 -9.09 30.14
N ASP A 146 1.46 -9.00 30.84
CA ASP A 146 0.80 -10.13 31.51
C ASP A 146 -0.27 -10.83 30.62
N ALA A 147 -0.49 -10.37 29.38
CA ALA A 147 -1.45 -11.02 28.51
C ALA A 147 -0.96 -12.40 28.07
N ASP A 148 -1.85 -13.40 28.13
CA ASP A 148 -1.57 -14.77 27.65
C ASP A 148 -1.65 -14.84 26.11
N LEU A 149 -0.68 -14.21 25.46
CA LEU A 149 -0.57 -14.10 24.02
C LEU A 149 0.89 -14.25 23.57
N PRO A 150 1.14 -14.73 22.34
CA PRO A 150 2.47 -14.70 21.74
C PRO A 150 3.07 -13.28 21.74
N ILE A 151 4.40 -13.18 21.88
CA ILE A 151 5.12 -11.90 21.95
C ILE A 151 4.76 -10.98 20.78
N GLU A 152 4.71 -11.53 19.56
CA GLU A 152 4.36 -10.77 18.36
C GLU A 152 2.93 -10.20 18.41
N ALA A 153 1.99 -10.96 18.97
CA ALA A 153 0.61 -10.51 19.12
C ALA A 153 0.52 -9.41 20.18
N ARG A 154 1.18 -9.58 21.33
CA ARG A 154 1.26 -8.55 22.39
C ARG A 154 1.83 -7.25 21.87
N CYS A 155 2.98 -7.33 21.18
CA CYS A 155 3.60 -6.15 20.59
C CYS A 155 2.71 -5.49 19.54
N ALA A 156 2.02 -6.27 18.72
CA ALA A 156 1.11 -5.74 17.71
C ALA A 156 -0.09 -5.02 18.34
N TYR A 157 -0.67 -5.52 19.43
CA TYR A 157 -1.74 -4.82 20.16
C TYR A 157 -1.23 -3.53 20.81
N ALA A 158 -0.04 -3.57 21.43
CA ALA A 158 0.61 -2.38 21.97
C ALA A 158 0.87 -1.31 20.89
N MET A 159 1.28 -1.72 19.68
CA MET A 159 1.40 -0.80 18.55
C MET A 159 0.04 -0.26 18.08
N CYS A 160 -1.03 -1.06 18.15
CA CYS A 160 -2.38 -0.58 17.83
C CYS A 160 -2.85 0.48 18.84
N GLU A 161 -2.56 0.32 20.13
CA GLU A 161 -2.86 1.36 21.14
C GLU A 161 -2.08 2.66 20.87
N ASN A 162 -0.81 2.57 20.46
CA ASN A 162 -0.07 3.76 20.06
C ASN A 162 -0.70 4.44 18.83
N ILE A 163 -1.19 3.66 17.84
CA ILE A 163 -1.92 4.23 16.70
C ILE A 163 -3.20 4.92 17.17
N ASP A 164 -3.95 4.31 18.09
CA ASP A 164 -5.19 4.86 18.62
C ASP A 164 -4.95 6.20 19.32
N ASP A 165 -3.93 6.27 20.20
CA ASP A 165 -3.51 7.53 20.84
C ASP A 165 -3.11 8.58 19.79
N ASN A 166 -2.39 8.19 18.73
CA ASN A 166 -2.00 9.10 17.64
C ASN A 166 -3.21 9.58 16.79
N VAL A 167 -4.18 8.72 16.54
CA VAL A 167 -5.44 9.13 15.91
C VAL A 167 -6.19 10.13 16.80
N GLY A 168 -6.21 9.89 18.12
CA GLY A 168 -6.75 10.85 19.11
C GLY A 168 -6.09 12.22 18.97
N ARG A 169 -4.75 12.28 18.92
CA ARG A 169 -3.99 13.54 18.74
C ARG A 169 -4.35 14.27 17.42
N LEU A 170 -4.52 13.53 16.32
CA LEU A 170 -4.97 14.12 15.04
C LEU A 170 -6.36 14.74 15.16
N LEU A 171 -7.30 14.03 15.80
CA LEU A 171 -8.66 14.50 16.01
C LEU A 171 -8.71 15.73 16.93
N ASP A 172 -7.92 15.73 18.01
CA ASP A 172 -7.79 16.85 18.92
C ASP A 172 -7.21 18.07 18.19
N ALA A 173 -6.20 17.91 17.36
CA ALA A 173 -5.60 18.99 16.56
C ALA A 173 -6.63 19.60 15.59
N LEU A 174 -7.45 18.77 14.91
CA LEU A 174 -8.54 19.28 14.06
C LEU A 174 -9.53 20.12 14.87
N LYS A 175 -9.93 19.66 16.05
CA LYS A 175 -10.89 20.34 16.93
C LYS A 175 -10.32 21.64 17.47
N GLU A 176 -9.09 21.63 17.99
CA GLU A 176 -8.44 22.80 18.57
C GLU A 176 -8.21 23.92 17.55
N ASN A 177 -8.05 23.57 16.28
CA ASN A 177 -7.88 24.51 15.18
C ASN A 177 -9.17 24.85 14.42
N GLY A 178 -10.34 24.37 14.89
CA GLY A 178 -11.64 24.66 14.26
C GLY A 178 -11.84 24.02 12.89
N LEU A 179 -11.10 22.96 12.58
CA LEU A 179 -11.12 22.25 11.29
C LEU A 179 -12.08 21.03 11.31
N GLU A 180 -12.54 20.62 12.49
CA GLU A 180 -13.27 19.36 12.71
C GLU A 180 -14.53 19.22 11.85
N GLU A 181 -15.32 20.32 11.75
CA GLU A 181 -16.62 20.31 11.07
C GLU A 181 -16.50 20.26 9.53
N ASN A 182 -15.36 20.66 8.98
CA ASN A 182 -15.11 20.71 7.54
C ASN A 182 -13.98 19.77 7.12
N THR A 183 -13.77 18.68 7.86
CA THR A 183 -12.75 17.67 7.53
C THR A 183 -13.38 16.28 7.46
N ILE A 184 -13.18 15.60 6.33
CA ILE A 184 -13.48 14.18 6.19
C ILE A 184 -12.32 13.41 6.82
N VAL A 185 -12.62 12.58 7.82
CA VAL A 185 -11.63 11.69 8.45
C VAL A 185 -11.94 10.25 8.08
N ILE A 186 -10.95 9.56 7.53
CA ILE A 186 -11.05 8.13 7.16
C ILE A 186 -9.97 7.35 7.90
N PHE A 187 -10.36 6.31 8.61
CA PHE A 187 -9.46 5.32 9.19
C PHE A 187 -9.72 3.96 8.58
N LEU A 188 -8.68 3.33 8.05
CA LEU A 188 -8.73 1.98 7.52
C LEU A 188 -7.36 1.29 7.65
N THR A 189 -7.31 -0.03 7.41
CA THR A 189 -6.06 -0.77 7.29
C THR A 189 -5.87 -1.29 5.87
N ASP A 190 -4.64 -1.62 5.51
CA ASP A 190 -4.31 -2.04 4.14
C ASP A 190 -4.57 -3.54 3.86
N ASN A 191 -4.57 -4.37 4.89
CA ASN A 191 -4.84 -5.81 4.80
C ASN A 191 -5.10 -6.43 6.17
N GLY A 192 -5.53 -7.67 6.18
CA GLY A 192 -5.70 -8.44 7.40
C GLY A 192 -4.40 -8.66 8.19
N PRO A 193 -4.48 -9.26 9.39
CA PRO A 193 -3.38 -9.36 10.33
C PRO A 193 -2.22 -10.20 9.80
N ASN A 194 -0.99 -9.81 10.12
CA ASN A 194 0.24 -10.49 9.71
C ASN A 194 0.58 -11.74 10.57
N SER A 195 -0.08 -11.92 11.71
CA SER A 195 0.10 -13.07 12.60
C SER A 195 -1.26 -13.63 13.03
N ASN A 196 -1.27 -14.73 13.76
CA ASN A 196 -2.49 -15.28 14.33
C ASN A 196 -2.97 -14.36 15.47
N ARG A 197 -3.93 -13.53 15.15
CA ARG A 197 -4.61 -12.57 16.02
C ARG A 197 -6.10 -12.64 15.73
N TYR A 198 -6.90 -12.05 16.63
CA TYR A 198 -8.31 -11.91 16.38
C TYR A 198 -8.57 -11.17 15.06
N ASN A 199 -9.41 -11.73 14.23
CA ASN A 199 -9.85 -11.17 12.95
C ASN A 199 -11.33 -11.46 12.65
N GLY A 200 -12.15 -11.65 13.70
CA GLY A 200 -13.58 -11.95 13.56
C GLY A 200 -13.85 -13.35 13.00
N ASP A 201 -13.00 -14.32 13.28
CA ASP A 201 -13.09 -15.71 12.80
C ASP A 201 -13.11 -15.85 11.27
N MET A 202 -12.71 -14.81 10.56
CA MET A 202 -12.56 -14.84 9.11
C MET A 202 -11.40 -15.74 8.69
N LYS A 203 -11.60 -16.53 7.67
CA LYS A 203 -10.56 -17.40 7.12
C LYS A 203 -9.41 -16.61 6.52
N GLY A 204 -8.19 -17.05 6.81
CA GLY A 204 -6.98 -16.45 6.26
C GLY A 204 -6.48 -15.23 7.06
N ARG A 205 -5.44 -14.62 6.53
CA ARG A 205 -4.72 -13.46 7.09
C ARG A 205 -3.95 -12.76 5.98
N LYS A 206 -3.13 -11.76 6.28
CA LYS A 206 -2.27 -11.05 5.31
C LYS A 206 -1.66 -12.01 4.28
N GLY A 207 -1.81 -11.69 3.00
CA GLY A 207 -1.36 -12.51 1.87
C GLY A 207 -2.35 -13.57 1.42
N SER A 208 -3.43 -13.83 2.18
CA SER A 208 -4.51 -14.72 1.75
C SER A 208 -5.53 -13.94 0.92
N VAL A 209 -6.11 -14.60 -0.08
CA VAL A 209 -7.23 -14.09 -0.87
C VAL A 209 -8.59 -14.40 -0.25
N ASN A 210 -8.61 -15.02 0.95
CA ASN A 210 -9.80 -15.23 1.75
C ASN A 210 -10.21 -13.94 2.50
N GLU A 211 -11.39 -13.94 3.12
CA GLU A 211 -11.98 -12.78 3.80
C GLU A 211 -11.03 -12.17 4.83
N GLY A 212 -10.41 -13.00 5.69
CA GLY A 212 -9.48 -12.53 6.73
C GLY A 212 -8.17 -11.92 6.23
N GLY A 213 -7.86 -12.04 4.93
CA GLY A 213 -6.72 -11.35 4.31
C GLY A 213 -7.09 -10.02 3.66
N SER A 214 -8.36 -9.84 3.30
CA SER A 214 -8.82 -8.72 2.47
C SER A 214 -9.86 -7.82 3.12
N ARG A 215 -10.72 -8.34 4.02
CA ARG A 215 -11.67 -7.52 4.75
C ARG A 215 -10.99 -6.84 5.94
N VAL A 216 -11.16 -5.53 6.02
CA VAL A 216 -10.54 -4.65 7.02
C VAL A 216 -11.56 -3.67 7.57
N PRO A 217 -11.34 -3.12 8.78
CA PRO A 217 -12.17 -2.01 9.29
C PRO A 217 -12.01 -0.79 8.38
N CYS A 218 -13.11 -0.05 8.20
CA CYS A 218 -13.13 1.26 7.56
C CYS A 218 -14.14 2.13 8.29
N PHE A 219 -13.67 3.26 8.81
CA PHE A 219 -14.50 4.26 9.51
C PHE A 219 -14.39 5.58 8.77
N ILE A 220 -15.53 6.21 8.50
CA ILE A 220 -15.59 7.49 7.79
C ILE A 220 -16.40 8.45 8.65
N ARG A 221 -15.84 9.63 8.95
CA ARG A 221 -16.47 10.70 9.67
C ARG A 221 -16.49 11.96 8.82
N PHE A 222 -17.66 12.57 8.66
CA PHE A 222 -17.82 13.88 8.07
C PHE A 222 -19.03 14.56 8.76
N PRO A 223 -18.79 15.42 9.77
CA PRO A 223 -19.86 16.07 10.52
C PRO A 223 -20.80 16.84 9.60
N GLY A 224 -22.10 16.83 9.94
CA GLY A 224 -23.13 17.50 9.14
C GLY A 224 -23.51 16.79 7.81
N VAL A 225 -22.69 15.87 7.31
CA VAL A 225 -22.92 15.14 6.05
C VAL A 225 -23.23 13.66 6.31
N ILE A 226 -22.40 12.99 7.11
CA ILE A 226 -22.60 11.59 7.47
C ILE A 226 -23.17 11.53 8.89
N LYS A 227 -24.35 10.88 9.04
CA LYS A 227 -25.00 10.72 10.34
C LYS A 227 -24.16 9.84 11.27
N PRO A 228 -23.86 10.28 12.50
CA PRO A 228 -23.17 9.45 13.48
C PRO A 228 -23.88 8.12 13.74
N GLY A 229 -23.09 7.04 13.89
CA GLY A 229 -23.60 5.69 14.11
C GLY A 229 -24.20 5.01 12.89
N THR A 230 -24.00 5.57 11.69
CA THR A 230 -24.39 4.88 10.44
C THR A 230 -23.53 3.63 10.26
N GLU A 231 -24.18 2.49 10.04
CA GLU A 231 -23.53 1.23 9.68
C GLU A 231 -23.93 0.85 8.26
N ILE A 232 -22.95 0.49 7.44
CA ILE A 232 -23.13 0.06 6.05
C ILE A 232 -22.65 -1.38 5.92
N ASP A 233 -23.58 -2.28 5.66
CA ASP A 233 -23.35 -3.73 5.53
C ASP A 233 -23.05 -4.17 4.08
N ARG A 234 -23.01 -3.22 3.15
CA ARG A 234 -22.71 -3.49 1.74
C ARG A 234 -21.22 -3.62 1.50
N ILE A 235 -20.87 -4.56 0.60
CA ILE A 235 -19.48 -4.71 0.20
C ILE A 235 -18.99 -3.44 -0.46
N THR A 236 -17.86 -2.94 0.06
CA THR A 236 -17.12 -1.80 -0.47
C THR A 236 -15.64 -2.15 -0.60
N ALA A 237 -14.89 -1.36 -1.31
CA ALA A 237 -13.46 -1.54 -1.46
C ALA A 237 -12.72 -0.20 -1.32
N ASN A 238 -11.43 -0.27 -1.05
CA ASN A 238 -10.54 0.90 -1.05
C ASN A 238 -10.57 1.69 -2.36
N LEU A 239 -10.89 1.03 -3.48
CA LEU A 239 -11.08 1.65 -4.79
C LEU A 239 -12.20 2.71 -4.80
N ASP A 240 -13.20 2.53 -3.96
CA ASP A 240 -14.38 3.39 -3.89
C ASP A 240 -14.09 4.75 -3.27
N LEU A 241 -12.96 4.87 -2.55
CA LEU A 241 -12.65 6.10 -1.82
C LEU A 241 -12.28 7.25 -2.76
N VAL A 242 -11.66 6.99 -3.90
CA VAL A 242 -11.34 8.06 -4.88
C VAL A 242 -12.62 8.72 -5.40
N PRO A 243 -13.56 8.02 -6.07
CA PRO A 243 -14.78 8.67 -6.56
C PRO A 243 -15.63 9.24 -5.43
N THR A 244 -15.65 8.61 -4.24
CA THR A 244 -16.40 9.11 -3.09
C THR A 244 -15.83 10.42 -2.56
N LEU A 245 -14.50 10.52 -2.42
CA LEU A 245 -13.86 11.73 -1.92
C LEU A 245 -13.97 12.87 -2.93
N LEU A 246 -13.80 12.60 -4.22
CA LEU A 246 -14.03 13.62 -5.25
C LEU A 246 -15.46 14.16 -5.18
N GLN A 247 -16.46 13.29 -5.04
CA GLN A 247 -17.87 13.71 -4.91
C GLN A 247 -18.13 14.50 -3.62
N LEU A 248 -17.63 14.04 -2.47
CA LEU A 248 -17.82 14.71 -1.18
C LEU A 248 -17.08 16.06 -1.10
N CYS A 249 -16.00 16.23 -1.85
CA CYS A 249 -15.22 17.46 -1.96
C CYS A 249 -15.69 18.38 -3.10
N ASP A 250 -16.75 18.01 -3.82
CA ASP A 250 -17.26 18.74 -4.99
C ASP A 250 -16.19 18.95 -6.09
N VAL A 251 -15.34 17.94 -6.27
CA VAL A 251 -14.29 17.91 -7.29
C VAL A 251 -14.77 17.10 -8.49
N PRO A 252 -14.79 17.68 -9.69
CA PRO A 252 -15.19 16.94 -10.88
C PRO A 252 -14.28 15.74 -11.13
N THR A 253 -14.87 14.56 -11.31
CA THR A 253 -14.12 13.39 -11.77
C THR A 253 -13.74 13.59 -13.24
N PRO A 254 -12.43 13.62 -13.57
CA PRO A 254 -12.03 13.73 -14.98
C PRO A 254 -12.56 12.56 -15.80
N ALA A 255 -13.06 12.85 -17.01
CA ALA A 255 -13.61 11.83 -17.91
C ALA A 255 -12.58 10.75 -18.32
N ALA A 256 -11.29 11.03 -18.16
CA ALA A 256 -10.20 10.11 -18.44
C ALA A 256 -9.96 9.07 -17.32
N ILE A 257 -10.56 9.26 -16.13
CA ILE A 257 -10.42 8.29 -15.04
C ILE A 257 -11.37 7.12 -15.30
N ASP A 258 -10.81 6.06 -15.84
CA ASP A 258 -11.46 4.75 -15.95
C ASP A 258 -11.26 3.98 -14.62
N GLY A 259 -11.99 4.43 -13.58
CA GLY A 259 -11.91 3.88 -12.24
C GLY A 259 -12.75 2.61 -12.08
N ASP A 260 -12.27 1.66 -11.27
CA ASP A 260 -13.01 0.45 -10.90
C ASP A 260 -13.90 0.70 -9.66
N GLY A 261 -13.70 1.83 -8.96
CA GLY A 261 -14.43 2.22 -7.75
C GLY A 261 -15.84 2.76 -8.04
N ARG A 262 -16.70 2.71 -7.03
CA ARG A 262 -18.04 3.34 -7.03
C ARG A 262 -18.09 4.46 -6.00
N ASP A 263 -18.76 5.54 -6.34
CA ASP A 263 -19.09 6.59 -5.38
C ASP A 263 -20.03 6.05 -4.30
N LEU A 264 -19.57 6.08 -3.04
CA LEU A 264 -20.33 5.63 -1.87
C LEU A 264 -21.18 6.75 -1.24
N THR A 265 -21.12 7.97 -1.75
CA THR A 265 -21.85 9.12 -1.19
C THR A 265 -23.33 8.82 -0.98
N PRO A 266 -24.07 8.17 -1.91
CA PRO A 266 -25.48 7.86 -1.71
C PRO A 266 -25.75 6.93 -0.51
N LEU A 267 -24.83 5.96 -0.24
CA LEU A 267 -24.91 5.10 0.94
C LEU A 267 -24.56 5.86 2.23
N LEU A 268 -23.47 6.63 2.19
CA LEU A 268 -22.94 7.36 3.35
C LEU A 268 -23.93 8.42 3.85
N THR A 269 -24.65 9.05 2.94
CA THR A 269 -25.63 10.12 3.26
C THR A 269 -27.04 9.59 3.46
N GLY A 270 -27.29 8.29 3.27
CA GLY A 270 -28.61 7.67 3.40
C GLY A 270 -29.60 8.04 2.27
N GLN A 271 -29.09 8.51 1.13
CA GLN A 271 -29.91 8.78 -0.07
C GLN A 271 -30.41 7.49 -0.72
N VAL A 272 -29.64 6.40 -0.59
CA VAL A 272 -29.99 5.07 -1.07
C VAL A 272 -29.90 4.09 0.10
N ALA A 273 -30.96 3.31 0.31
CA ALA A 273 -30.95 2.24 1.31
C ALA A 273 -29.99 1.13 0.87
N GLY A 274 -29.37 0.44 1.85
CA GLY A 274 -28.43 -0.64 1.55
C GLY A 274 -29.04 -1.73 0.65
N GLU A 275 -30.30 -2.08 0.87
CA GLU A 275 -31.06 -3.09 0.08
C GLU A 275 -31.26 -2.69 -1.38
N ASP A 276 -31.34 -1.39 -1.66
CA ASP A 276 -31.50 -0.84 -3.02
C ASP A 276 -30.14 -0.63 -3.73
N TRP A 277 -29.02 -0.86 -3.02
CA TRP A 277 -27.69 -0.73 -3.59
C TRP A 277 -27.37 -1.93 -4.48
N ALA A 278 -27.17 -1.67 -5.76
CA ALA A 278 -26.90 -2.74 -6.73
C ALA A 278 -25.67 -3.58 -6.34
N ASP A 279 -25.82 -4.90 -6.30
CA ASP A 279 -24.73 -5.84 -6.06
C ASP A 279 -23.64 -5.69 -7.14
N ARG A 280 -22.43 -6.10 -6.80
CA ARG A 280 -21.27 -6.08 -7.70
C ARG A 280 -20.29 -7.18 -7.36
N SER A 281 -19.39 -7.45 -8.27
CA SER A 281 -18.24 -8.33 -8.07
C SER A 281 -17.01 -7.49 -7.73
N LEU A 282 -16.44 -7.71 -6.54
CA LEU A 282 -15.14 -7.19 -6.14
C LEU A 282 -14.09 -8.28 -6.29
N MET A 283 -12.93 -7.95 -6.85
CA MET A 283 -11.86 -8.90 -7.09
C MET A 283 -10.71 -8.70 -6.13
N VAL A 284 -10.12 -9.80 -5.68
CA VAL A 284 -8.91 -9.84 -4.85
C VAL A 284 -7.87 -10.65 -5.60
N PHE A 285 -6.66 -10.14 -5.68
CA PHE A 285 -5.56 -10.78 -6.40
C PHE A 285 -4.35 -10.96 -5.49
N GLN A 286 -3.67 -12.10 -5.65
CA GLN A 286 -2.31 -12.32 -5.15
C GLN A 286 -1.39 -12.42 -6.36
N GLY A 287 -0.26 -11.70 -6.30
CA GLY A 287 0.66 -11.64 -7.45
C GLY A 287 -0.02 -11.07 -8.69
N ARG A 288 0.09 -11.79 -9.79
CA ARG A 288 -0.55 -11.48 -11.08
C ARG A 288 -1.90 -12.20 -11.26
N GLY A 289 -2.49 -12.66 -10.16
CA GLY A 289 -3.76 -13.38 -10.17
C GLY A 289 -3.61 -14.90 -10.17
N GLU A 290 -2.45 -15.43 -9.79
CA GLU A 290 -2.25 -16.88 -9.62
C GLU A 290 -3.15 -17.45 -8.53
N GLU A 291 -3.39 -16.68 -7.47
CA GLU A 291 -4.44 -16.88 -6.47
C GLU A 291 -5.35 -15.66 -6.48
N GLY A 292 -6.63 -15.87 -6.20
CA GLY A 292 -7.58 -14.78 -6.20
C GLY A 292 -8.94 -15.12 -5.67
N ALA A 293 -9.79 -14.10 -5.55
CA ALA A 293 -11.18 -14.27 -5.18
C ALA A 293 -12.08 -13.26 -5.89
N VAL A 294 -13.34 -13.63 -6.06
CA VAL A 294 -14.41 -12.72 -6.46
C VAL A 294 -15.46 -12.70 -5.36
N ARG A 295 -15.78 -11.52 -4.86
CA ARG A 295 -16.71 -11.27 -3.77
C ARG A 295 -17.91 -10.47 -4.28
N THR A 296 -19.11 -11.04 -4.17
CA THR A 296 -20.39 -10.33 -4.29
C THR A 296 -21.01 -10.18 -2.89
N GLN A 297 -22.12 -9.51 -2.72
CA GLN A 297 -22.76 -9.39 -1.40
C GLN A 297 -22.98 -10.76 -0.75
N LYS A 298 -23.45 -11.72 -1.53
CA LYS A 298 -23.77 -13.07 -1.03
C LYS A 298 -22.62 -14.06 -1.21
N TRP A 299 -21.92 -14.04 -2.32
CA TRP A 299 -21.01 -15.10 -2.72
C TRP A 299 -19.55 -14.69 -2.64
N ARG A 300 -18.69 -15.67 -2.28
CA ARG A 300 -17.26 -15.58 -2.45
C ARG A 300 -16.73 -16.80 -3.18
N ALA A 301 -16.23 -16.60 -4.39
CA ALA A 301 -15.48 -17.60 -5.13
C ALA A 301 -13.99 -17.41 -4.88
N VAL A 302 -13.26 -18.45 -4.51
CA VAL A 302 -11.84 -18.39 -4.15
C VAL A 302 -11.03 -19.38 -4.96
N GLN A 303 -9.99 -18.91 -5.63
CA GLN A 303 -8.91 -19.69 -6.22
C GLN A 303 -7.69 -19.67 -5.29
N GLY A 304 -7.62 -20.63 -4.37
CA GLY A 304 -6.48 -20.76 -3.44
C GLY A 304 -5.26 -21.46 -4.02
N LYS A 305 -5.41 -22.07 -5.20
CA LYS A 305 -4.35 -22.62 -6.07
C LYS A 305 -4.79 -22.48 -7.52
N PRO A 306 -3.88 -22.31 -8.47
CA PRO A 306 -4.24 -22.19 -9.88
C PRO A 306 -5.19 -23.29 -10.35
N GLY A 307 -6.34 -22.90 -10.90
CA GLY A 307 -7.37 -23.78 -11.41
C GLY A 307 -8.26 -24.47 -10.37
N VAL A 308 -7.99 -24.32 -9.07
CA VAL A 308 -8.79 -24.94 -7.99
C VAL A 308 -9.68 -23.90 -7.33
N TRP A 309 -10.97 -23.96 -7.60
CA TRP A 309 -11.95 -23.01 -7.12
C TRP A 309 -12.86 -23.60 -6.04
N THR A 310 -13.19 -22.80 -5.05
CA THR A 310 -14.21 -23.04 -4.02
C THR A 310 -15.23 -21.92 -4.05
N LEU A 311 -16.43 -22.15 -3.53
CA LEU A 311 -17.49 -21.14 -3.42
C LEU A 311 -18.07 -21.17 -2.02
N TYR A 312 -18.29 -20.01 -1.44
CA TYR A 312 -18.86 -19.83 -0.11
C TYR A 312 -20.06 -18.89 -0.15
N ASP A 313 -21.08 -19.20 0.65
CA ASP A 313 -22.23 -18.32 0.89
C ASP A 313 -21.93 -17.46 2.12
N MET A 314 -21.58 -16.20 1.89
CA MET A 314 -21.08 -15.29 2.93
C MET A 314 -22.17 -14.77 3.86
N GLU A 315 -23.46 -14.99 3.55
CA GLU A 315 -24.57 -14.63 4.44
C GLU A 315 -24.71 -15.63 5.58
N VAL A 316 -24.38 -16.90 5.34
CA VAL A 316 -24.53 -17.97 6.33
C VAL A 316 -23.21 -18.60 6.78
N ASP A 317 -22.13 -18.38 6.03
CA ASP A 317 -20.78 -18.91 6.29
C ASP A 317 -19.70 -17.83 6.08
N PRO A 318 -19.70 -16.77 6.88
CA PRO A 318 -18.70 -15.70 6.76
C PRO A 318 -17.27 -16.15 7.05
N SER A 319 -17.08 -17.32 7.67
CA SER A 319 -15.78 -17.92 7.97
C SER A 319 -15.25 -18.86 6.87
N GLU A 320 -15.97 -18.98 5.75
CA GLU A 320 -15.55 -19.78 4.57
C GLU A 320 -15.20 -21.24 4.94
N THR A 321 -16.06 -21.91 5.71
CA THR A 321 -15.84 -23.28 6.21
C THR A 321 -16.45 -24.35 5.28
N SER A 322 -17.52 -24.01 4.56
CA SER A 322 -18.35 -24.93 3.79
C SER A 322 -18.33 -24.61 2.30
N ASN A 323 -17.59 -25.39 1.52
CA ASN A 323 -17.54 -25.23 0.08
C ASN A 323 -18.84 -25.72 -0.59
N VAL A 324 -19.61 -24.77 -1.15
CA VAL A 324 -20.90 -25.02 -1.83
C VAL A 324 -20.79 -24.99 -3.37
N ALA A 325 -19.60 -25.09 -3.92
CA ALA A 325 -19.38 -25.05 -5.38
C ALA A 325 -20.18 -26.11 -6.18
N LYS A 326 -20.37 -27.27 -5.59
CA LYS A 326 -21.16 -28.37 -6.24
C LYS A 326 -22.65 -28.09 -6.24
N GLN A 327 -23.14 -27.33 -5.26
CA GLN A 327 -24.56 -26.98 -5.13
C GLN A 327 -24.91 -25.77 -6.04
N HIS A 328 -23.95 -24.91 -6.34
CA HIS A 328 -24.14 -23.69 -7.13
C HIS A 328 -23.12 -23.56 -8.28
N PRO A 329 -23.03 -24.55 -9.20
CA PRO A 329 -22.00 -24.57 -10.25
C PRO A 329 -22.10 -23.38 -11.23
N GLU A 330 -23.32 -22.89 -11.48
CA GLU A 330 -23.55 -21.73 -12.36
C GLU A 330 -23.04 -20.42 -11.75
N VAL A 331 -23.17 -20.25 -10.44
CA VAL A 331 -22.62 -19.09 -9.73
C VAL A 331 -21.11 -19.12 -9.81
N LEU A 332 -20.50 -20.26 -9.49
CA LEU A 332 -19.06 -20.42 -9.59
C LEU A 332 -18.56 -20.17 -11.01
N LYS A 333 -19.24 -20.70 -12.04
CA LYS A 333 -18.88 -20.50 -13.45
C LYS A 333 -18.90 -19.01 -13.82
N ARG A 334 -19.93 -18.27 -13.39
CA ARG A 334 -20.05 -16.83 -13.65
C ARG A 334 -18.90 -16.06 -12.99
N LEU A 335 -18.68 -16.21 -11.68
CA LEU A 335 -17.67 -15.47 -10.93
C LEU A 335 -16.25 -15.78 -11.42
N ARG A 336 -15.97 -17.05 -11.71
CA ARG A 336 -14.72 -17.46 -12.33
C ARG A 336 -14.53 -16.81 -13.70
N GLY A 337 -15.58 -16.78 -14.52
CA GLY A 337 -15.53 -16.14 -15.85
C GLY A 337 -15.24 -14.66 -15.78
N GLU A 338 -15.81 -13.93 -14.82
CA GLU A 338 -15.53 -12.51 -14.55
C GLU A 338 -14.05 -12.31 -14.16
N TYR A 339 -13.50 -13.14 -13.27
CA TYR A 339 -12.10 -13.11 -12.85
C TYR A 339 -11.14 -13.35 -14.03
N GLU A 340 -11.37 -14.41 -14.79
CA GLU A 340 -10.54 -14.78 -15.94
C GLU A 340 -10.59 -13.69 -17.05
N ALA A 341 -11.76 -13.09 -17.27
CA ALA A 341 -11.93 -12.00 -18.22
C ALA A 341 -11.12 -10.77 -17.80
N PHE A 342 -11.15 -10.39 -16.52
CA PHE A 342 -10.38 -9.28 -16.00
C PHE A 342 -8.86 -9.52 -16.15
N LEU A 343 -8.35 -10.69 -15.75
CA LEU A 343 -6.93 -11.02 -15.89
C LEU A 343 -6.46 -10.96 -17.35
N LYS A 344 -7.31 -11.37 -18.27
CA LYS A 344 -7.03 -11.28 -19.71
C LYS A 344 -7.02 -9.82 -20.20
N GLU A 345 -7.97 -9.02 -19.73
CA GLU A 345 -8.08 -7.60 -20.10
C GLU A 345 -6.82 -6.82 -19.68
N VAL A 346 -6.33 -7.03 -18.47
CA VAL A 346 -5.14 -6.33 -17.97
C VAL A 346 -3.81 -6.98 -18.38
N ASP A 347 -3.86 -8.05 -19.17
CA ASP A 347 -2.68 -8.84 -19.60
C ASP A 347 -1.78 -9.26 -18.43
N ALA A 348 -2.41 -9.71 -17.35
CA ALA A 348 -1.75 -10.01 -16.08
C ALA A 348 -0.59 -11.00 -16.22
N GLY A 349 -0.70 -11.96 -17.15
CA GLY A 349 0.33 -12.98 -17.40
C GLY A 349 1.66 -12.41 -17.88
N ASN A 350 1.64 -11.28 -18.57
CA ASN A 350 2.81 -10.63 -19.17
C ASN A 350 3.36 -9.44 -18.37
N MET A 351 2.78 -9.14 -17.21
CA MET A 351 3.28 -8.05 -16.35
C MET A 351 4.72 -8.26 -15.93
N GLN A 352 5.51 -7.21 -16.06
CA GLN A 352 6.91 -7.14 -15.63
C GLN A 352 7.08 -5.97 -14.65
N PRO A 353 8.09 -6.00 -13.76
CA PRO A 353 8.48 -4.83 -12.99
C PRO A 353 8.78 -3.65 -13.92
N LEU A 354 8.40 -2.45 -13.48
CA LEU A 354 8.69 -1.23 -14.24
C LEU A 354 10.21 -0.97 -14.21
N PRO A 355 10.83 -0.54 -15.33
CA PRO A 355 12.24 -0.17 -15.33
C PRO A 355 12.46 1.06 -14.45
N ILE A 356 13.61 1.11 -13.79
CA ILE A 356 14.02 2.26 -13.00
C ILE A 356 14.39 3.40 -13.95
N GLN A 357 13.69 4.52 -13.89
CA GLN A 357 13.98 5.68 -14.72
C GLN A 357 15.15 6.46 -14.13
N ILE A 358 16.10 6.88 -14.97
CA ILE A 358 17.24 7.71 -14.59
C ILE A 358 17.37 8.91 -15.54
N GLY A 359 17.86 10.03 -14.99
CA GLY A 359 18.08 11.26 -15.76
C GLY A 359 16.93 12.27 -15.67
N HIS A 360 16.11 12.21 -14.65
CA HIS A 360 15.15 13.26 -14.34
C HIS A 360 15.84 14.44 -13.64
N ASP A 361 15.60 15.66 -14.08
CA ASP A 361 16.15 16.88 -13.45
C ASP A 361 15.65 17.05 -12.02
N GLU A 362 14.39 16.66 -11.75
CA GLU A 362 13.76 16.69 -10.45
C GLU A 362 14.39 15.69 -9.46
N TRP A 363 15.05 14.65 -9.97
CA TRP A 363 15.60 13.56 -9.18
C TRP A 363 16.99 13.13 -9.69
N PRO A 364 18.01 14.02 -9.52
CA PRO A 364 19.33 13.82 -10.14
C PRO A 364 20.14 12.65 -9.57
N THR A 365 19.71 12.09 -8.41
CA THR A 365 20.38 10.95 -7.79
C THR A 365 19.41 9.79 -7.63
N VAL A 366 19.65 8.69 -8.34
CA VAL A 366 18.83 7.48 -8.26
C VAL A 366 19.60 6.39 -7.51
N LYS A 367 18.94 5.78 -6.53
CA LYS A 367 19.48 4.61 -5.83
C LYS A 367 18.99 3.35 -6.53
N LEU A 368 19.88 2.42 -6.84
CA LEU A 368 19.54 1.09 -7.33
C LEU A 368 19.60 0.11 -6.15
N PRO A 369 18.46 -0.22 -5.52
CA PRO A 369 18.46 -1.02 -4.30
C PRO A 369 18.89 -2.46 -4.59
N ALA A 370 19.67 -3.05 -3.71
CA ALA A 370 20.13 -4.41 -3.85
C ALA A 370 18.97 -5.43 -3.97
N HIS A 371 17.88 -5.20 -3.26
CA HIS A 371 16.71 -6.08 -3.25
C HIS A 371 15.87 -6.03 -4.55
N GLU A 372 16.09 -5.05 -5.41
CA GLU A 372 15.43 -4.94 -6.72
C GLU A 372 16.28 -5.54 -7.85
N ALA A 373 17.52 -5.97 -7.57
CA ALA A 373 18.40 -6.54 -8.58
C ALA A 373 17.94 -7.93 -9.04
N ASP A 374 18.12 -8.21 -10.33
CA ASP A 374 18.13 -9.56 -10.85
C ASP A 374 19.52 -10.18 -10.63
N LEU A 375 19.55 -11.37 -10.06
CA LEU A 375 20.79 -12.06 -9.69
C LEU A 375 21.14 -13.16 -10.69
N THR A 376 22.41 -13.18 -11.12
CA THR A 376 22.95 -14.22 -12.00
C THR A 376 24.21 -14.82 -11.36
N PRO A 377 24.33 -16.16 -11.21
CA PRO A 377 23.24 -17.12 -11.39
C PRO A 377 22.12 -16.92 -10.37
N THR A 378 20.92 -17.41 -10.71
CA THR A 378 19.77 -17.32 -9.81
C THR A 378 20.06 -18.10 -8.50
N PRO A 379 19.70 -17.54 -7.33
CA PRO A 379 19.86 -18.26 -6.08
C PRO A 379 19.22 -19.66 -6.10
N PRO A 380 19.82 -20.67 -5.40
CA PRO A 380 20.87 -20.52 -4.37
C PRO A 380 22.32 -20.54 -4.88
N ASP A 381 22.56 -20.68 -6.18
CA ASP A 381 23.88 -20.85 -6.76
C ASP A 381 24.54 -19.50 -7.07
N GLY A 382 25.35 -18.99 -6.14
CA GLY A 382 26.06 -17.71 -6.30
C GLY A 382 25.49 -16.61 -5.42
N LEU A 383 25.28 -15.40 -6.00
CA LEU A 383 24.70 -14.25 -5.29
C LEU A 383 23.38 -14.61 -4.63
N SER A 384 23.18 -14.08 -3.43
CA SER A 384 21.93 -14.25 -2.69
C SER A 384 21.62 -13.00 -1.89
N TYR A 385 20.38 -12.89 -1.44
CA TYR A 385 19.98 -11.86 -0.49
C TYR A 385 20.29 -12.32 0.93
N VAL A 386 20.74 -11.41 1.79
CA VAL A 386 20.99 -11.70 3.21
C VAL A 386 19.73 -12.20 3.89
N GLY A 387 18.59 -11.57 3.65
CA GLY A 387 17.27 -11.99 4.13
C GLY A 387 16.63 -13.12 3.34
N ARG A 388 17.32 -13.75 2.39
CA ARG A 388 16.89 -14.86 1.52
C ARG A 388 15.83 -14.53 0.48
N SER A 389 14.99 -13.52 0.70
CA SER A 389 13.81 -13.25 -0.14
C SER A 389 13.90 -11.94 -0.93
N GLY A 390 14.94 -11.13 -0.75
CA GLY A 390 15.05 -9.80 -1.35
C GLY A 390 13.95 -8.85 -0.87
N TRP A 391 13.72 -8.81 0.45
CA TRP A 391 12.84 -7.81 1.04
C TRP A 391 13.47 -6.41 0.97
N ALA A 392 12.64 -5.40 1.01
CA ALA A 392 13.08 -4.01 1.05
C ALA A 392 14.18 -3.80 2.12
N ASN A 393 15.22 -3.03 1.74
CA ASN A 393 16.45 -2.81 2.52
C ASN A 393 17.34 -4.05 2.72
N ASP A 394 17.16 -5.10 1.93
CA ASP A 394 18.05 -6.25 1.94
C ASP A 394 19.38 -5.96 1.19
N TRP A 395 20.39 -6.75 1.48
CA TRP A 395 21.73 -6.65 0.91
C TRP A 395 22.04 -7.90 0.09
N LEU A 396 22.97 -7.77 -0.85
CA LEU A 396 23.53 -8.90 -1.58
C LEU A 396 24.73 -9.47 -0.82
N THR A 397 24.83 -10.81 -0.85
CA THR A 397 25.94 -11.58 -0.24
C THR A 397 26.33 -12.73 -1.16
N ASN A 398 27.40 -13.48 -0.78
CA ASN A 398 27.92 -14.61 -1.52
C ASN A 398 28.42 -14.26 -2.94
N TRP A 399 29.01 -13.08 -3.10
CA TRP A 399 29.66 -12.70 -4.36
C TRP A 399 31.03 -13.38 -4.49
N SER A 400 31.01 -14.67 -4.74
CA SER A 400 32.20 -15.54 -4.71
C SER A 400 32.71 -15.98 -6.10
N SER A 401 31.96 -15.68 -7.15
CA SER A 401 32.32 -16.02 -8.53
C SER A 401 32.52 -14.76 -9.38
N PRO A 402 33.54 -14.72 -10.26
CA PRO A 402 33.71 -13.64 -11.23
C PRO A 402 32.58 -13.58 -12.26
N ASP A 403 31.82 -14.66 -12.44
CA ASP A 403 30.69 -14.76 -13.35
C ASP A 403 29.39 -14.35 -12.72
N ALA A 404 29.38 -14.05 -11.39
CA ALA A 404 28.20 -13.60 -10.67
C ALA A 404 28.04 -12.10 -10.81
N PHE A 405 26.82 -11.67 -11.16
CA PHE A 405 26.47 -10.24 -11.26
C PHE A 405 25.04 -9.95 -10.83
N ALA A 406 24.83 -8.71 -10.43
CA ALA A 406 23.53 -8.14 -10.18
C ALA A 406 23.20 -7.12 -11.28
N SER A 407 21.97 -7.13 -11.78
CA SER A 407 21.51 -6.23 -12.83
C SER A 407 20.17 -5.60 -12.48
N TRP A 408 19.94 -4.40 -12.99
CA TRP A 408 18.69 -3.67 -12.84
C TRP A 408 18.19 -3.26 -14.22
N PRO A 409 16.91 -3.47 -14.55
CA PRO A 409 16.32 -2.88 -15.73
C PRO A 409 16.21 -1.36 -15.53
N ILE A 410 16.90 -0.58 -16.34
CA ILE A 410 16.86 0.88 -16.29
C ILE A 410 16.33 1.46 -17.59
N GLN A 411 15.70 2.62 -17.50
CA GLN A 411 15.29 3.45 -18.64
C GLN A 411 15.97 4.81 -18.52
N VAL A 412 16.83 5.15 -19.44
CA VAL A 412 17.45 6.47 -19.53
C VAL A 412 16.44 7.43 -20.18
N VAL A 413 15.95 8.41 -19.42
CA VAL A 413 14.99 9.41 -19.92
C VAL A 413 15.70 10.63 -20.50
N GLN A 414 16.90 10.96 -20.00
CA GLN A 414 17.73 12.02 -20.52
C GLN A 414 19.14 11.49 -20.82
N PRO A 415 19.60 11.51 -22.07
CA PRO A 415 20.95 11.11 -22.42
C PRO A 415 22.00 11.98 -21.73
N GLY A 416 23.08 11.36 -21.23
CA GLY A 416 24.17 12.11 -20.55
C GLY A 416 25.22 11.19 -19.94
N ASN A 417 26.15 11.81 -19.23
CA ASN A 417 27.16 11.12 -18.44
C ASN A 417 26.66 10.92 -17.01
N TYR A 418 26.67 9.68 -16.53
CA TYR A 418 26.23 9.32 -15.21
C TYR A 418 27.40 8.85 -14.35
N ALA A 419 27.50 9.41 -13.14
CA ALA A 419 28.43 8.90 -12.14
C ALA A 419 27.78 7.74 -11.39
N VAL A 420 28.47 6.59 -11.35
CA VAL A 420 27.98 5.41 -10.63
C VAL A 420 28.85 5.17 -9.40
N SER A 421 28.20 4.99 -8.25
CA SER A 421 28.86 4.61 -7.01
C SER A 421 28.24 3.34 -6.43
N ILE A 422 29.07 2.47 -5.89
CA ILE A 422 28.64 1.25 -5.22
C ILE A 422 28.89 1.42 -3.72
N ARG A 423 27.85 1.16 -2.93
CA ARG A 423 27.97 1.09 -1.48
C ARG A 423 28.00 -0.36 -1.04
N TRP A 424 29.04 -0.76 -0.32
CA TRP A 424 29.10 -2.08 0.31
C TRP A 424 29.52 -1.97 1.78
N SER A 425 29.23 -3.02 2.54
CA SER A 425 29.69 -3.20 3.90
C SER A 425 30.57 -4.43 3.92
N ASP A 426 31.84 -4.29 4.33
CA ASP A 426 32.78 -5.38 4.52
C ASP A 426 33.50 -5.21 5.85
N ASN A 427 33.76 -6.32 6.53
CA ASN A 427 34.67 -6.33 7.68
C ASN A 427 36.15 -6.18 7.25
N HIS A 428 36.42 -6.11 5.94
CA HIS A 428 37.74 -5.89 5.36
C HIS A 428 37.65 -4.87 4.23
N MET A 429 38.27 -3.71 4.41
CA MET A 429 38.29 -2.64 3.39
C MET A 429 39.11 -3.08 2.15
N SER A 430 38.48 -3.13 1.00
CA SER A 430 39.16 -3.03 -0.30
C SER A 430 38.36 -2.08 -1.21
N LEU A 431 39.10 -1.14 -1.79
CA LEU A 431 38.56 -0.15 -2.74
C LEU A 431 38.42 -0.81 -4.11
N LEU A 432 37.21 -0.80 -4.67
CA LEU A 432 37.00 -1.11 -6.09
C LEU A 432 36.92 0.18 -6.92
N PRO A 433 37.43 0.16 -8.18
CA PRO A 433 37.43 1.32 -9.03
C PRO A 433 36.03 1.70 -9.53
N TYR A 434 35.86 2.98 -9.85
CA TYR A 434 34.67 3.52 -10.49
C TYR A 434 34.30 2.74 -11.76
N ALA A 435 33.03 2.31 -11.86
CA ALA A 435 32.48 1.88 -13.12
C ALA A 435 31.91 3.11 -13.85
N SER A 436 32.44 3.42 -15.02
CA SER A 436 31.84 4.40 -15.93
C SER A 436 31.01 3.65 -16.96
N PHE A 437 29.75 4.03 -17.12
CA PHE A 437 28.97 3.61 -18.27
C PHE A 437 29.38 4.45 -19.49
N VAL A 438 29.86 3.77 -20.54
CA VAL A 438 30.14 4.38 -21.84
C VAL A 438 28.90 4.13 -22.72
N ASP A 439 28.47 5.15 -23.44
CA ASP A 439 27.47 5.05 -24.49
C ASP A 439 27.69 3.85 -25.40
N GLY A 440 26.66 3.04 -25.59
CA GLY A 440 26.72 1.97 -26.55
C GLY A 440 25.78 0.81 -26.33
N TRP A 441 24.47 1.08 -26.25
CA TRP A 441 23.45 0.10 -26.59
C TRP A 441 22.41 0.77 -27.49
N SER A 442 22.50 0.45 -28.78
CA SER A 442 21.46 0.71 -29.79
C SER A 442 20.35 -0.31 -29.68
#